data_385265d59638c2b7215915e529510e91
#
_entry.id   385265d59638c2b7215915e529510e91
#
_cell.length_a   1.000
_cell.length_b   1.000
_cell.length_c   1.000
_cell.angle_alpha   90.00
_cell.angle_beta   90.00
_cell.angle_gamma   90.00
#
_symmetry.space_group_name_H-M   'P 1'
#
loop_
_entity.id
_entity.type
_entity.pdbx_description
1 polymer ?
#
loop_
_entity_poly.entity_id
_entity_poly.type
_entity_poly.pdbx_seq_one_letter_code
_entity_poly.pdbx_strand_id
1 'polypeptide(L)'
;MTIDCDLAQAAAAGRTKLVQSLVDSADVTDAAWQAAFEQVPRHVFVPYFYDHAGRKISAYETETRDQWFDAVHEDRALVTHSTDGAATSSSSQPSVMATMLEALRVEAGIGMKVLEIGTGTGYNSALLAHRLGSDSVVTVDSEPDLVTAARARLAEAGYEPRVVLADGAYGHADLAPYNRIIATCRINSVPPAWVHQLVDGSGTDAGQIVAPLGNALVRIHRTGPLQAEGRFLPGGAYFMPLRRSPVDGVPAKRPDLPTGEGRGTDVPASVLADNAYRFLLSIVEPDLYWQFDLDEDTKPTAVRVWSPDGAIASLHADGTVNEAGSRSLWSRLEEAHRIFTEHDRPGPERYGVTIDNDVQRVWLDGPGRPSWDLRT
;
A
#
# COMPACT_ATOMS: atom_id res chain seq x y z
N MET A 1 -4.24 -31.84 -5.60
CA MET A 1 -2.84 -32.26 -5.30
C MET A 1 -2.77 -32.40 -3.79
N THR A 2 -2.59 -33.61 -3.26
CA THR A 2 -2.59 -33.88 -1.81
C THR A 2 -1.38 -33.17 -1.23
N ILE A 3 -1.61 -32.14 -0.40
CA ILE A 3 -0.54 -31.53 0.40
C ILE A 3 0.00 -32.64 1.28
N ASP A 4 1.30 -32.90 1.18
CA ASP A 4 1.99 -33.87 2.03
C ASP A 4 1.72 -33.50 3.49
N CYS A 5 1.40 -34.46 4.34
CA CYS A 5 1.03 -34.23 5.74
C CYS A 5 2.16 -33.48 6.47
N ASP A 6 3.42 -33.74 6.10
CA ASP A 6 4.60 -33.08 6.66
C ASP A 6 4.64 -31.58 6.26
N LEU A 7 4.26 -31.23 5.02
CA LEU A 7 4.19 -29.84 4.59
C LEU A 7 3.07 -29.08 5.32
N ALA A 8 1.91 -29.70 5.53
CA ALA A 8 0.81 -29.08 6.26
C ALA A 8 1.19 -28.76 7.72
N GLN A 9 1.88 -29.69 8.39
CA GLN A 9 2.36 -29.50 9.75
C GLN A 9 3.45 -28.41 9.83
N ALA A 10 4.42 -28.44 8.91
CA ALA A 10 5.46 -27.43 8.83
C ALA A 10 4.86 -26.03 8.55
N ALA A 11 3.89 -25.93 7.64
CA ALA A 11 3.20 -24.69 7.32
C ALA A 11 2.38 -24.15 8.52
N ALA A 12 1.77 -25.01 9.32
CA ALA A 12 1.11 -24.61 10.56
C ALA A 12 2.11 -24.00 11.56
N ALA A 13 3.25 -24.65 11.77
CA ALA A 13 4.32 -24.15 12.64
C ALA A 13 4.89 -22.81 12.12
N GLY A 14 5.06 -22.66 10.80
CA GLY A 14 5.51 -21.42 10.17
C GLY A 14 4.53 -20.27 10.41
N ARG A 15 3.21 -20.50 10.28
CA ARG A 15 2.16 -19.51 10.58
C ARG A 15 2.17 -19.10 12.05
N THR A 16 2.25 -20.07 12.98
CA THR A 16 2.33 -19.76 14.42
C THR A 16 3.54 -18.88 14.73
N LYS A 17 4.70 -19.15 14.13
CA LYS A 17 5.90 -18.30 14.28
C LYS A 17 5.68 -16.88 13.72
N LEU A 18 5.07 -16.76 12.55
CA LEU A 18 4.75 -15.47 11.95
C LEU A 18 3.79 -14.68 12.86
N VAL A 19 2.70 -15.29 13.32
CA VAL A 19 1.72 -14.64 14.21
C VAL A 19 2.38 -14.21 15.51
N GLN A 20 3.25 -15.05 16.11
CA GLN A 20 3.97 -14.66 17.32
C GLN A 20 4.82 -13.41 17.08
N SER A 21 5.50 -13.31 15.93
CA SER A 21 6.29 -12.13 15.60
C SER A 21 5.43 -10.87 15.44
N LEU A 22 4.22 -10.98 14.85
CA LEU A 22 3.26 -9.87 14.73
C LEU A 22 2.70 -9.42 16.09
N VAL A 23 2.51 -10.36 17.01
CA VAL A 23 2.08 -10.07 18.40
C VAL A 23 3.20 -9.39 19.18
N ASP A 24 4.42 -9.90 19.08
CA ASP A 24 5.59 -9.35 19.79
C ASP A 24 5.92 -7.91 19.37
N SER A 25 5.69 -7.58 18.09
CA SER A 25 5.85 -6.22 17.55
C SER A 25 4.60 -5.34 17.72
N ALA A 26 3.52 -5.87 18.31
CA ALA A 26 2.23 -5.20 18.46
C ALA A 26 1.56 -4.77 17.14
N ASP A 27 1.90 -5.41 16.02
CA ASP A 27 1.25 -5.20 14.72
C ASP A 27 -0.16 -5.81 14.68
N VAL A 28 -0.40 -6.86 15.48
CA VAL A 28 -1.72 -7.46 15.68
C VAL A 28 -2.01 -7.63 17.16
N THR A 29 -3.10 -7.03 17.63
CA THR A 29 -3.53 -7.04 19.03
C THR A 29 -4.90 -7.73 19.23
N ASP A 30 -5.75 -7.71 18.22
CA ASP A 30 -7.08 -8.36 18.22
C ASP A 30 -6.92 -9.87 18.03
N ALA A 31 -7.39 -10.65 19.04
CA ALA A 31 -7.28 -12.11 19.06
C ALA A 31 -7.98 -12.80 17.85
N ALA A 32 -9.03 -12.20 17.30
CA ALA A 32 -9.69 -12.78 16.13
C ALA A 32 -8.89 -12.54 14.83
N TRP A 33 -8.11 -11.47 14.75
CA TRP A 33 -7.16 -11.30 13.66
C TRP A 33 -5.95 -12.23 13.83
N GLN A 34 -5.44 -12.42 15.05
CA GLN A 34 -4.41 -13.43 15.33
C GLN A 34 -4.86 -14.81 14.85
N ALA A 35 -6.09 -15.23 15.20
CA ALA A 35 -6.66 -16.48 14.75
C ALA A 35 -6.80 -16.56 13.22
N ALA A 36 -7.17 -15.47 12.55
CA ALA A 36 -7.25 -15.42 11.09
C ALA A 36 -5.87 -15.64 10.45
N PHE A 37 -4.83 -14.96 10.91
CA PHE A 37 -3.47 -15.17 10.40
C PHE A 37 -2.92 -16.57 10.68
N GLU A 38 -3.30 -17.21 11.79
CA GLU A 38 -2.92 -18.59 12.10
C GLU A 38 -3.64 -19.61 11.22
N GLN A 39 -4.92 -19.40 10.91
CA GLN A 39 -5.74 -20.38 10.22
C GLN A 39 -5.74 -20.23 8.70
N VAL A 40 -5.64 -19.01 8.18
CA VAL A 40 -5.59 -18.78 6.73
C VAL A 40 -4.22 -19.14 6.16
N PRO A 41 -4.12 -20.13 5.26
CA PRO A 41 -2.83 -20.66 4.80
C PRO A 41 -2.18 -19.77 3.72
N ARG A 42 -1.38 -18.77 4.13
CA ARG A 42 -0.73 -17.83 3.19
C ARG A 42 0.00 -18.52 2.04
N HIS A 43 0.61 -19.67 2.29
CA HIS A 43 1.34 -20.45 1.29
C HIS A 43 0.45 -20.94 0.12
N VAL A 44 -0.86 -21.12 0.31
CA VAL A 44 -1.82 -21.43 -0.76
C VAL A 44 -2.01 -20.23 -1.68
N PHE A 45 -2.02 -19.02 -1.12
CA PHE A 45 -2.20 -17.77 -1.86
C PHE A 45 -0.94 -17.29 -2.56
N VAL A 46 0.24 -17.78 -2.16
CA VAL A 46 1.53 -17.41 -2.73
C VAL A 46 2.31 -18.68 -3.14
N PRO A 47 1.86 -19.40 -4.17
CA PRO A 47 2.54 -20.61 -4.61
C PRO A 47 3.90 -20.34 -5.28
N TYR A 48 4.17 -19.11 -5.64
CA TYR A 48 5.45 -18.61 -6.13
C TYR A 48 5.54 -17.08 -5.93
N PHE A 49 6.76 -16.57 -5.98
CA PHE A 49 7.05 -15.14 -6.04
C PHE A 49 8.32 -14.88 -6.87
N TYR A 50 8.61 -13.61 -7.16
CA TYR A 50 9.83 -13.20 -7.86
C TYR A 50 10.76 -12.49 -6.87
N ASP A 51 12.03 -12.86 -6.87
CA ASP A 51 13.07 -12.17 -6.09
C ASP A 51 13.49 -10.83 -6.75
N HIS A 52 14.39 -10.11 -6.10
CA HIS A 52 14.88 -8.82 -6.61
C HIS A 52 15.63 -8.90 -7.96
N ALA A 53 16.12 -10.08 -8.32
CA ALA A 53 16.74 -10.34 -9.61
C ALA A 53 15.72 -10.77 -10.68
N GLY A 54 14.43 -10.85 -10.35
CA GLY A 54 13.36 -11.31 -11.23
C GLY A 54 13.32 -12.84 -11.38
N ARG A 55 14.07 -13.60 -10.56
CA ARG A 55 14.03 -15.06 -10.57
C ARG A 55 12.78 -15.55 -9.85
N LYS A 56 12.08 -16.51 -10.47
CA LYS A 56 10.91 -17.15 -9.86
C LYS A 56 11.34 -18.12 -8.75
N ILE A 57 10.77 -17.98 -7.57
CA ILE A 57 10.92 -18.84 -6.40
C ILE A 57 9.57 -19.54 -6.17
N SER A 58 9.56 -20.87 -6.19
CA SER A 58 8.30 -21.62 -6.35
C SER A 58 8.22 -22.83 -5.41
N ALA A 59 6.99 -23.11 -4.94
CA ALA A 59 6.63 -24.31 -4.21
C ALA A 59 6.83 -25.61 -5.03
N TYR A 60 6.82 -25.49 -6.35
CA TYR A 60 6.80 -26.63 -7.27
C TYR A 60 8.19 -27.01 -7.78
N GLU A 61 9.22 -26.20 -7.53
CA GLU A 61 10.58 -26.39 -7.95
C GLU A 61 11.44 -26.80 -6.76
N THR A 62 12.07 -27.99 -6.84
CA THR A 62 12.86 -28.55 -5.73
C THR A 62 13.97 -27.60 -5.28
N GLU A 63 14.62 -26.91 -6.23
CA GLU A 63 15.75 -26.02 -5.97
C GLU A 63 15.37 -24.74 -5.21
N THR A 64 14.09 -24.35 -5.28
CA THR A 64 13.62 -23.09 -4.68
C THR A 64 12.58 -23.29 -3.57
N ARG A 65 12.14 -24.55 -3.35
CA ARG A 65 11.04 -24.86 -2.42
C ARG A 65 11.33 -24.40 -0.99
N ASP A 66 12.53 -24.63 -0.47
CA ASP A 66 12.88 -24.24 0.91
C ASP A 66 12.89 -22.71 1.04
N GLN A 67 13.49 -22.01 0.08
CA GLN A 67 13.49 -20.54 0.04
C GLN A 67 12.07 -19.98 -0.08
N TRP A 68 11.22 -20.61 -0.89
CA TRP A 68 9.81 -20.25 -0.98
C TRP A 68 9.10 -20.45 0.34
N PHE A 69 9.30 -21.61 0.99
CA PHE A 69 8.63 -21.96 2.23
C PHE A 69 8.97 -20.99 3.36
N ASP A 70 10.24 -20.63 3.52
CA ASP A 70 10.66 -19.64 4.49
C ASP A 70 10.03 -18.28 4.21
N ALA A 71 10.11 -17.81 2.97
CA ALA A 71 9.62 -16.49 2.59
C ALA A 71 8.11 -16.30 2.78
N VAL A 72 7.27 -17.33 2.55
CA VAL A 72 5.81 -17.22 2.74
C VAL A 72 5.40 -17.19 4.21
N HIS A 73 6.29 -17.55 5.12
CA HIS A 73 6.08 -17.52 6.57
C HIS A 73 6.86 -16.39 7.27
N GLU A 74 7.52 -15.50 6.49
CA GLU A 74 8.18 -14.30 6.99
C GLU A 74 7.30 -13.06 6.87
N ASP A 75 7.58 -12.05 7.70
CA ASP A 75 6.95 -10.72 7.62
C ASP A 75 7.58 -9.88 6.50
N ARG A 76 7.24 -10.20 5.26
CA ARG A 76 7.71 -9.51 4.07
C ARG A 76 6.69 -9.50 2.93
N ALA A 77 6.75 -8.48 2.09
CA ALA A 77 6.01 -8.45 0.83
C ALA A 77 6.65 -9.38 -0.21
N LEU A 78 5.82 -10.07 -1.00
CA LEU A 78 6.27 -11.02 -2.02
C LEU A 78 5.65 -10.63 -3.38
N VAL A 79 6.46 -10.26 -4.35
CA VAL A 79 6.02 -9.91 -5.71
C VAL A 79 5.53 -11.19 -6.41
N THR A 80 4.26 -11.23 -6.79
CA THR A 80 3.62 -12.43 -7.39
C THR A 80 3.30 -12.28 -8.87
N HIS A 81 3.35 -11.04 -9.38
CA HIS A 81 3.15 -10.76 -10.79
C HIS A 81 3.99 -9.56 -11.22
N SER A 82 4.51 -9.60 -12.44
CA SER A 82 5.25 -8.49 -13.05
C SER A 82 4.94 -8.41 -14.55
N THR A 83 4.90 -7.19 -15.09
CA THR A 83 4.73 -6.90 -16.52
C THR A 83 5.86 -6.01 -16.96
N ASP A 84 6.58 -6.39 -18.01
CA ASP A 84 7.72 -5.65 -18.55
C ASP A 84 8.80 -5.28 -17.51
N GLY A 85 9.01 -6.20 -16.54
CA GLY A 85 9.97 -6.01 -15.44
C GLY A 85 9.49 -5.11 -14.29
N ALA A 86 8.29 -4.54 -14.38
CA ALA A 86 7.67 -3.81 -13.29
C ALA A 86 6.76 -4.74 -12.46
N ALA A 87 6.87 -4.69 -11.14
CA ALA A 87 5.97 -5.42 -10.25
C ALA A 87 4.55 -4.88 -10.34
N THR A 88 3.58 -5.74 -10.62
CA THR A 88 2.17 -5.37 -10.80
C THR A 88 1.22 -6.03 -9.81
N SER A 89 1.65 -7.05 -9.07
CA SER A 89 0.93 -7.62 -7.94
C SER A 89 1.90 -8.22 -6.92
N SER A 90 1.51 -8.16 -5.66
CA SER A 90 2.25 -8.79 -4.55
C SER A 90 1.28 -9.32 -3.49
N SER A 91 1.76 -10.28 -2.70
CA SER A 91 1.20 -10.53 -1.39
C SER A 91 1.84 -9.54 -0.42
N SER A 92 1.06 -8.64 0.13
CA SER A 92 1.54 -7.59 1.03
C SER A 92 2.22 -8.16 2.28
N GLN A 93 3.05 -7.35 2.92
CA GLN A 93 3.72 -7.69 4.18
C GLN A 93 2.67 -7.91 5.28
N PRO A 94 2.72 -9.04 6.02
CA PRO A 94 1.73 -9.38 7.03
C PRO A 94 1.52 -8.33 8.13
N SER A 95 2.58 -7.68 8.64
CA SER A 95 2.48 -6.61 9.64
C SER A 95 1.67 -5.41 9.13
N VAL A 96 1.91 -4.98 7.89
CA VAL A 96 1.14 -3.89 7.26
C VAL A 96 -0.31 -4.30 7.07
N MET A 97 -0.56 -5.56 6.66
CA MET A 97 -1.91 -6.09 6.54
C MET A 97 -2.64 -6.12 7.88
N ALA A 98 -1.95 -6.57 8.95
CA ALA A 98 -2.49 -6.60 10.31
C ALA A 98 -2.89 -5.19 10.77
N THR A 99 -2.01 -4.20 10.61
CA THR A 99 -2.29 -2.79 10.91
C THR A 99 -3.53 -2.28 10.16
N MET A 100 -3.67 -2.61 8.86
CA MET A 100 -4.83 -2.20 8.05
C MET A 100 -6.12 -2.86 8.53
N LEU A 101 -6.08 -4.17 8.83
CA LEU A 101 -7.24 -4.93 9.27
C LEU A 101 -7.71 -4.50 10.67
N GLU A 102 -6.80 -4.19 11.59
CA GLU A 102 -7.15 -3.61 12.89
C GLU A 102 -7.74 -2.21 12.75
N ALA A 103 -7.11 -1.37 11.91
CA ALA A 103 -7.61 -0.02 11.65
C ALA A 103 -9.00 -0.02 11.00
N LEU A 104 -9.38 -1.09 10.28
CA LEU A 104 -10.68 -1.25 9.63
C LEU A 104 -11.83 -1.40 10.63
N ARG A 105 -11.57 -1.85 11.87
CA ARG A 105 -12.56 -1.97 12.96
C ARG A 105 -13.80 -2.74 12.54
N VAL A 106 -13.63 -3.94 12.03
CA VAL A 106 -14.74 -4.83 11.71
C VAL A 106 -15.17 -5.64 12.91
N GLU A 107 -16.48 -5.89 13.00
CA GLU A 107 -17.11 -6.70 14.05
C GLU A 107 -17.85 -7.87 13.40
N ALA A 108 -17.55 -9.09 13.84
CA ALA A 108 -18.25 -10.27 13.39
C ALA A 108 -19.69 -10.34 13.98
N GLY A 109 -20.60 -10.97 13.24
CA GLY A 109 -21.94 -11.29 13.74
C GLY A 109 -22.98 -10.17 13.65
N ILE A 110 -22.60 -8.95 13.24
CA ILE A 110 -23.54 -7.82 13.07
C ILE A 110 -23.87 -7.51 11.60
N GLY A 111 -23.51 -8.40 10.68
CA GLY A 111 -23.84 -8.27 9.26
C GLY A 111 -23.05 -7.17 8.53
N MET A 112 -21.85 -6.85 8.98
CA MET A 112 -20.97 -5.91 8.28
C MET A 112 -20.60 -6.43 6.90
N LYS A 113 -20.67 -5.53 5.89
CA LYS A 113 -20.23 -5.78 4.53
C LYS A 113 -18.97 -4.99 4.25
N VAL A 114 -17.94 -5.65 3.70
CA VAL A 114 -16.65 -5.08 3.37
C VAL A 114 -16.41 -5.14 1.86
N LEU A 115 -15.93 -4.04 1.29
CA LEU A 115 -15.37 -3.99 -0.06
C LEU A 115 -13.85 -3.90 0.04
N GLU A 116 -13.17 -4.83 -0.59
CA GLU A 116 -11.72 -4.80 -0.80
C GLU A 116 -11.41 -4.33 -2.22
N ILE A 117 -10.49 -3.39 -2.34
CA ILE A 117 -9.95 -2.89 -3.62
C ILE A 117 -8.54 -3.44 -3.80
N GLY A 118 -8.35 -4.26 -4.82
CA GLY A 118 -7.10 -4.99 -5.08
C GLY A 118 -7.13 -6.39 -4.49
N THR A 119 -7.77 -7.34 -5.18
CA THR A 119 -7.84 -8.75 -4.77
C THR A 119 -6.44 -9.39 -4.73
N GLY A 120 -5.61 -9.09 -5.72
CA GLY A 120 -4.25 -9.62 -5.85
C GLY A 120 -4.20 -11.14 -5.74
N THR A 121 -3.53 -11.66 -4.71
CA THR A 121 -3.45 -13.12 -4.47
C THR A 121 -4.71 -13.72 -3.88
N GLY A 122 -5.60 -12.92 -3.29
CA GLY A 122 -6.78 -13.34 -2.52
C GLY A 122 -6.52 -13.55 -1.02
N TYR A 123 -5.27 -13.37 -0.55
CA TYR A 123 -4.93 -13.64 0.86
C TYR A 123 -5.66 -12.72 1.84
N ASN A 124 -5.73 -11.41 1.56
CA ASN A 124 -6.46 -10.49 2.42
C ASN A 124 -7.97 -10.71 2.37
N SER A 125 -8.52 -11.06 1.20
CA SER A 125 -9.92 -11.47 1.05
C SER A 125 -10.23 -12.68 1.94
N ALA A 126 -9.31 -13.66 2.03
CA ALA A 126 -9.46 -14.83 2.88
C ALA A 126 -9.42 -14.49 4.37
N LEU A 127 -8.52 -13.57 4.81
CA LEU A 127 -8.48 -13.08 6.19
C LEU A 127 -9.80 -12.40 6.57
N LEU A 128 -10.33 -11.55 5.70
CA LEU A 128 -11.64 -10.89 5.89
C LEU A 128 -12.77 -11.93 5.94
N ALA A 129 -12.80 -12.88 5.01
CA ALA A 129 -13.82 -13.93 4.96
C ALA A 129 -13.75 -14.88 6.16
N HIS A 130 -12.54 -15.15 6.67
CA HIS A 130 -12.38 -15.93 7.90
C HIS A 130 -13.04 -15.25 9.10
N ARG A 131 -12.87 -13.92 9.23
CA ARG A 131 -13.42 -13.16 10.35
C ARG A 131 -14.92 -12.88 10.24
N LEU A 132 -15.42 -12.61 9.03
CA LEU A 132 -16.77 -12.06 8.82
C LEU A 132 -17.73 -13.05 8.16
N GLY A 133 -17.23 -14.14 7.60
CA GLY A 133 -17.95 -15.00 6.67
C GLY A 133 -17.80 -14.51 5.21
N SER A 134 -17.79 -15.45 4.28
CA SER A 134 -17.57 -15.17 2.84
C SER A 134 -18.61 -14.22 2.25
N ASP A 135 -19.88 -14.35 2.65
CA ASP A 135 -20.99 -13.51 2.15
C ASP A 135 -20.85 -12.01 2.50
N SER A 136 -20.02 -11.72 3.51
CA SER A 136 -19.75 -10.34 3.97
C SER A 136 -18.68 -9.63 3.17
N VAL A 137 -17.96 -10.34 2.28
CA VAL A 137 -16.76 -9.83 1.60
C VAL A 137 -16.97 -9.77 0.11
N VAL A 138 -16.80 -8.57 -0.44
CA VAL A 138 -16.69 -8.29 -1.87
C VAL A 138 -15.28 -7.82 -2.14
N THR A 139 -14.64 -8.34 -3.17
CA THR A 139 -13.30 -7.92 -3.58
C THR A 139 -13.23 -7.68 -5.07
N VAL A 140 -12.55 -6.63 -5.49
CA VAL A 140 -12.42 -6.23 -6.90
C VAL A 140 -10.96 -6.16 -7.33
N ASP A 141 -10.69 -6.58 -8.56
CA ASP A 141 -9.41 -6.41 -9.23
C ASP A 141 -9.62 -6.13 -10.72
N SER A 142 -8.73 -5.38 -11.34
CA SER A 142 -8.79 -5.03 -12.75
C SER A 142 -8.12 -6.05 -13.67
N GLU A 143 -7.36 -7.01 -13.12
CA GLU A 143 -6.61 -8.00 -13.88
C GLU A 143 -7.35 -9.35 -13.96
N PRO A 144 -7.79 -9.81 -15.15
CA PRO A 144 -8.55 -11.05 -15.30
C PRO A 144 -7.84 -12.29 -14.77
N ASP A 145 -6.51 -12.37 -14.98
CA ASP A 145 -5.70 -13.52 -14.56
C ASP A 145 -5.58 -13.58 -13.03
N LEU A 146 -5.43 -12.41 -12.36
CA LEU A 146 -5.41 -12.34 -10.91
C LEU A 146 -6.76 -12.72 -10.31
N VAL A 147 -7.87 -12.24 -10.88
CA VAL A 147 -9.24 -12.60 -10.47
C VAL A 147 -9.47 -14.10 -10.58
N THR A 148 -9.05 -14.71 -11.69
CA THR A 148 -9.20 -16.16 -11.92
C THR A 148 -8.36 -16.95 -10.93
N ALA A 149 -7.10 -16.58 -10.73
CA ALA A 149 -6.21 -17.25 -9.81
C ALA A 149 -6.64 -17.08 -8.34
N ALA A 150 -7.11 -15.89 -7.96
CA ALA A 150 -7.61 -15.63 -6.61
C ALA A 150 -8.86 -16.46 -6.29
N ARG A 151 -9.82 -16.56 -7.20
CA ARG A 151 -11.00 -17.44 -7.02
C ARG A 151 -10.61 -18.90 -6.78
N ALA A 152 -9.66 -19.42 -7.55
CA ALA A 152 -9.20 -20.80 -7.39
C ALA A 152 -8.53 -21.02 -6.02
N ARG A 153 -7.66 -20.11 -5.59
CA ARG A 153 -6.95 -20.20 -4.30
C ARG A 153 -7.90 -20.02 -3.10
N LEU A 154 -8.86 -19.11 -3.21
CA LEU A 154 -9.89 -18.90 -2.19
C LEU A 154 -10.72 -20.17 -2.02
N ALA A 155 -11.20 -20.76 -3.11
CA ALA A 155 -11.96 -22.03 -3.07
C ALA A 155 -11.12 -23.20 -2.51
N GLU A 156 -9.83 -23.31 -2.88
CA GLU A 156 -8.90 -24.31 -2.34
C GLU A 156 -8.72 -24.14 -0.82
N ALA A 157 -8.71 -22.90 -0.34
CA ALA A 157 -8.60 -22.59 1.09
C ALA A 157 -9.95 -22.63 1.85
N GLY A 158 -11.07 -22.93 1.16
CA GLY A 158 -12.40 -23.05 1.77
C GLY A 158 -13.13 -21.72 1.96
N TYR A 159 -12.78 -20.67 1.21
CA TYR A 159 -13.44 -19.36 1.25
C TYR A 159 -14.09 -19.02 -0.10
N GLU A 160 -15.25 -18.42 -0.07
CA GLU A 160 -16.03 -18.07 -1.27
C GLU A 160 -16.54 -16.62 -1.25
N PRO A 161 -15.67 -15.59 -1.02
CA PRO A 161 -16.09 -14.21 -1.11
C PRO A 161 -16.49 -13.85 -2.54
N ARG A 162 -17.23 -12.75 -2.72
CA ARG A 162 -17.58 -12.25 -4.04
C ARG A 162 -16.39 -11.58 -4.72
N VAL A 163 -15.71 -12.29 -5.62
CA VAL A 163 -14.58 -11.77 -6.40
C VAL A 163 -15.09 -11.22 -7.73
N VAL A 164 -14.79 -9.96 -8.04
CA VAL A 164 -15.32 -9.24 -9.21
C VAL A 164 -14.17 -8.68 -10.05
N LEU A 165 -14.27 -8.86 -11.37
CA LEU A 165 -13.39 -8.16 -12.33
C LEU A 165 -13.97 -6.77 -12.57
N ALA A 166 -13.32 -5.72 -12.04
CA ALA A 166 -13.76 -4.34 -12.19
C ALA A 166 -12.61 -3.36 -11.94
N ASP A 167 -12.74 -2.13 -12.44
CA ASP A 167 -11.86 -1.03 -12.07
C ASP A 167 -12.17 -0.60 -10.62
N GLY A 168 -11.19 -0.78 -9.74
CA GLY A 168 -11.30 -0.48 -8.32
C GLY A 168 -11.61 0.98 -8.00
N ALA A 169 -11.29 1.93 -8.89
CA ALA A 169 -11.62 3.34 -8.70
C ALA A 169 -13.14 3.59 -8.62
N TYR A 170 -13.93 2.74 -9.25
CA TYR A 170 -15.39 2.82 -9.20
C TYR A 170 -16.02 2.00 -8.06
N GLY A 171 -15.21 1.26 -7.29
CA GLY A 171 -15.73 0.34 -6.29
C GLY A 171 -16.61 -0.74 -6.91
N HIS A 172 -17.74 -1.07 -6.25
CA HIS A 172 -18.73 -2.00 -6.79
C HIS A 172 -20.14 -1.62 -6.30
N ALA A 173 -20.80 -0.77 -7.08
CA ALA A 173 -22.07 -0.15 -6.71
C ALA A 173 -23.24 -1.14 -6.55
N ASP A 174 -23.26 -2.23 -7.34
CA ASP A 174 -24.37 -3.20 -7.34
C ASP A 174 -24.54 -3.90 -5.99
N LEU A 175 -23.49 -3.96 -5.18
CA LEU A 175 -23.50 -4.56 -3.85
C LEU A 175 -23.37 -3.55 -2.71
N ALA A 176 -23.37 -2.24 -3.01
CA ALA A 176 -23.39 -1.20 -1.99
C ALA A 176 -24.73 -1.19 -1.22
N PRO A 177 -24.81 -0.59 -0.01
CA PRO A 177 -23.72 0.08 0.68
C PRO A 177 -22.78 -0.87 1.45
N TYR A 178 -21.56 -0.38 1.74
CA TYR A 178 -20.54 -1.08 2.53
C TYR A 178 -20.32 -0.39 3.87
N ASN A 179 -20.13 -1.18 4.91
CA ASN A 179 -19.73 -0.67 6.21
C ASN A 179 -18.27 -0.24 6.19
N ARG A 180 -17.44 -0.97 5.46
CA ARG A 180 -16.01 -0.75 5.37
C ARG A 180 -15.51 -0.91 3.94
N ILE A 181 -14.54 -0.09 3.58
CA ILE A 181 -13.76 -0.25 2.34
C ILE A 181 -12.28 -0.33 2.73
N ILE A 182 -11.58 -1.33 2.24
CA ILE A 182 -10.13 -1.45 2.40
C ILE A 182 -9.48 -1.48 1.02
N ALA A 183 -8.47 -0.64 0.79
CA ALA A 183 -7.70 -0.69 -0.44
C ALA A 183 -6.30 -1.23 -0.16
N THR A 184 -5.90 -2.28 -0.88
CA THR A 184 -4.56 -2.87 -0.82
C THR A 184 -3.68 -2.38 -1.97
N CYS A 185 -3.98 -1.17 -2.47
CA CYS A 185 -3.24 -0.43 -3.47
C CYS A 185 -3.19 1.05 -3.09
N ARG A 186 -2.11 1.74 -3.47
CA ARG A 186 -1.88 3.16 -3.18
C ARG A 186 -2.80 4.04 -4.02
N ILE A 187 -3.35 5.06 -3.38
CA ILE A 187 -4.13 6.13 -4.03
C ILE A 187 -3.42 7.48 -3.86
N ASN A 188 -3.63 8.37 -4.81
CA ASN A 188 -3.18 9.78 -4.72
C ASN A 188 -4.33 10.72 -4.29
N SER A 189 -5.58 10.24 -4.44
CA SER A 189 -6.80 10.85 -3.91
C SER A 189 -7.84 9.77 -3.68
N VAL A 190 -8.81 10.01 -2.82
CA VAL A 190 -9.89 9.06 -2.52
C VAL A 190 -10.91 9.09 -3.65
N PRO A 191 -11.16 7.97 -4.37
CA PRO A 191 -12.18 7.95 -5.40
C PRO A 191 -13.57 8.31 -4.83
N PRO A 192 -14.30 9.27 -5.41
CA PRO A 192 -15.61 9.69 -4.91
C PRO A 192 -16.62 8.55 -4.79
N ALA A 193 -16.53 7.56 -5.69
CA ALA A 193 -17.37 6.36 -5.67
C ALA A 193 -17.26 5.58 -4.34
N TRP A 194 -16.10 5.59 -3.69
CA TRP A 194 -15.93 4.88 -2.42
C TRP A 194 -16.71 5.55 -1.31
N VAL A 195 -16.69 6.90 -1.22
CA VAL A 195 -17.46 7.65 -0.21
C VAL A 195 -18.96 7.45 -0.44
N HIS A 196 -19.42 7.47 -1.69
CA HIS A 196 -20.81 7.23 -2.06
C HIS A 196 -21.32 5.84 -1.67
N GLN A 197 -20.45 4.82 -1.77
CA GLN A 197 -20.83 3.44 -1.52
C GLN A 197 -20.71 3.03 -0.04
N LEU A 198 -20.29 3.93 0.83
CA LEU A 198 -20.32 3.69 2.27
C LEU A 198 -21.72 3.85 2.86
N VAL A 199 -22.01 3.11 3.92
CA VAL A 199 -23.23 3.33 4.71
C VAL A 199 -23.23 4.73 5.31
N ASP A 200 -24.42 5.32 5.41
CA ASP A 200 -24.64 6.51 6.23
C ASP A 200 -24.60 6.12 7.70
N GLY A 201 -24.04 6.95 8.53
CA GLY A 201 -23.93 6.69 9.97
C GLY A 201 -23.16 7.81 10.68
N SER A 202 -23.06 7.72 11.98
CA SER A 202 -22.29 8.64 12.80
C SER A 202 -21.46 7.90 13.84
N GLY A 203 -20.34 8.48 14.23
CA GLY A 203 -19.45 7.87 15.20
C GLY A 203 -18.89 6.51 14.74
N THR A 204 -19.04 5.48 15.56
CA THR A 204 -18.55 4.12 15.25
C THR A 204 -19.31 3.42 14.13
N ASP A 205 -20.56 3.84 13.87
CA ASP A 205 -21.43 3.26 12.84
C ASP A 205 -21.22 3.90 11.47
N ALA A 206 -20.47 5.00 11.39
CA ALA A 206 -20.11 5.62 10.12
C ALA A 206 -19.37 4.64 9.21
N GLY A 207 -19.67 4.72 7.91
CA GLY A 207 -18.90 4.02 6.89
C GLY A 207 -17.44 4.46 6.90
N GLN A 208 -16.51 3.51 6.77
CA GLN A 208 -15.08 3.80 6.92
C GLN A 208 -14.27 3.24 5.77
N ILE A 209 -13.21 3.98 5.41
CA ILE A 209 -12.18 3.58 4.45
C ILE A 209 -10.85 3.44 5.18
N VAL A 210 -10.10 2.38 4.88
CA VAL A 210 -8.67 2.26 5.20
C VAL A 210 -7.91 2.05 3.89
N ALA A 211 -6.97 2.93 3.60
CA ALA A 211 -6.22 2.89 2.35
C ALA A 211 -4.82 3.48 2.51
N PRO A 212 -3.84 3.07 1.68
CA PRO A 212 -2.60 3.80 1.51
C PRO A 212 -2.85 5.05 0.66
N LEU A 213 -2.74 6.24 1.26
CA LEU A 213 -2.78 7.53 0.56
C LEU A 213 -1.37 8.12 0.57
N GLY A 214 -0.78 8.26 -0.61
CA GLY A 214 0.65 8.48 -0.70
C GLY A 214 1.42 7.30 -0.09
N ASN A 215 2.35 7.59 0.82
CA ASN A 215 3.23 6.60 1.45
C ASN A 215 2.86 6.30 2.92
N ALA A 216 1.60 6.53 3.33
CA ALA A 216 1.12 6.15 4.65
C ALA A 216 -0.34 5.65 4.61
N LEU A 217 -0.73 4.90 5.63
CA LEU A 217 -2.12 4.47 5.79
C LEU A 217 -2.97 5.61 6.30
N VAL A 218 -4.16 5.77 5.75
CA VAL A 218 -5.17 6.70 6.25
C VAL A 218 -6.44 5.94 6.62
N ARG A 219 -7.05 6.34 7.74
CA ARG A 219 -8.39 5.91 8.14
C ARG A 219 -9.33 7.09 8.02
N ILE A 220 -10.33 6.92 7.17
CA ILE A 220 -11.30 7.96 6.79
C ILE A 220 -12.69 7.47 7.18
N HIS A 221 -13.53 8.33 7.70
CA HIS A 221 -14.93 8.05 7.98
C HIS A 221 -15.84 9.00 7.22
N ARG A 222 -16.96 8.49 6.75
CA ARG A 222 -17.98 9.27 6.05
C ARG A 222 -18.67 10.23 7.02
N THR A 223 -18.82 11.50 6.65
CA THR A 223 -19.47 12.54 7.44
C THR A 223 -20.70 13.10 6.73
N GLY A 224 -20.87 12.81 5.44
CA GLY A 224 -22.01 13.24 4.62
C GLY A 224 -22.04 12.50 3.28
N PRO A 225 -22.98 12.84 2.38
CA PRO A 225 -23.15 12.14 1.10
C PRO A 225 -21.87 12.06 0.24
N LEU A 226 -21.11 13.15 0.21
CA LEU A 226 -19.81 13.28 -0.49
C LEU A 226 -18.74 13.86 0.44
N GLN A 227 -18.93 13.72 1.73
CA GLN A 227 -18.06 14.31 2.74
C GLN A 227 -17.45 13.20 3.59
N ALA A 228 -16.18 13.32 3.84
CA ALA A 228 -15.45 12.41 4.71
C ALA A 228 -14.24 13.10 5.34
N GLU A 229 -13.84 12.61 6.50
CA GLU A 229 -12.66 13.10 7.22
C GLU A 229 -11.83 11.93 7.71
N GLY A 230 -10.52 12.15 7.81
CA GLY A 230 -9.62 11.07 8.25
C GLY A 230 -8.36 11.55 8.90
N ARG A 231 -7.66 10.59 9.48
CA ARG A 231 -6.33 10.75 10.07
C ARG A 231 -5.40 9.68 9.52
N PHE A 232 -4.16 10.06 9.28
CA PHE A 232 -3.14 9.11 8.94
C PHE A 232 -2.70 8.31 10.17
N LEU A 233 -2.29 7.08 9.92
CA LEU A 233 -1.73 6.20 10.93
C LEU A 233 -0.21 6.40 11.03
N PRO A 234 0.41 6.09 12.17
CA PRO A 234 1.86 6.10 12.29
C PRO A 234 2.53 5.15 11.31
N GLY A 235 3.75 5.46 10.91
CA GLY A 235 4.56 4.62 10.04
C GLY A 235 4.35 4.83 8.56
N GLY A 236 5.21 4.20 7.77
CA GLY A 236 5.14 4.22 6.31
C GLY A 236 4.39 3.01 5.75
N ALA A 237 3.71 3.18 4.62
CA ALA A 237 3.04 2.10 3.90
C ALA A 237 3.25 2.28 2.39
N TYR A 238 3.99 1.34 1.81
CA TYR A 238 4.40 1.42 0.40
C TYR A 238 3.66 0.37 -0.40
N PHE A 239 2.70 0.82 -1.20
CA PHE A 239 1.87 -0.04 -2.04
C PHE A 239 2.04 0.33 -3.51
N MET A 240 1.80 -0.65 -4.38
CA MET A 240 1.65 -0.42 -5.80
C MET A 240 0.45 0.51 -6.05
N PRO A 241 0.52 1.42 -7.03
CA PRO A 241 -0.58 2.34 -7.32
C PRO A 241 -1.85 1.61 -7.76
N LEU A 242 -3.00 2.19 -7.42
CA LEU A 242 -4.29 1.78 -8.01
C LEU A 242 -4.22 1.97 -9.52
N ARG A 243 -4.38 0.87 -10.26
CA ARG A 243 -4.31 0.86 -11.73
C ARG A 243 -5.72 0.86 -12.31
N ARG A 244 -5.94 1.71 -13.30
CA ARG A 244 -7.17 1.72 -14.11
C ARG A 244 -6.98 0.91 -15.41
N SER A 245 -5.72 0.69 -15.79
CA SER A 245 -5.34 -0.09 -16.96
C SER A 245 -4.04 -0.86 -16.70
N PRO A 246 -3.73 -1.90 -17.50
CA PRO A 246 -2.48 -2.67 -17.37
C PRO A 246 -1.21 -1.84 -17.54
N VAL A 247 -1.27 -0.68 -18.20
CA VAL A 247 -0.13 0.21 -18.42
C VAL A 247 0.06 1.23 -17.30
N ASP A 248 -0.91 1.39 -16.41
CA ASP A 248 -0.79 2.27 -15.26
C ASP A 248 0.20 1.69 -14.25
N GLY A 249 0.96 2.55 -13.60
CA GLY A 249 1.90 2.15 -12.55
C GLY A 249 3.24 1.60 -13.07
N VAL A 250 3.45 1.58 -14.39
CA VAL A 250 4.79 1.35 -14.94
C VAL A 250 5.66 2.56 -14.57
N PRO A 251 6.81 2.35 -13.89
CA PRO A 251 7.67 3.44 -13.49
C PRO A 251 8.06 4.30 -14.69
N ALA A 252 7.97 5.61 -14.55
CA ALA A 252 8.43 6.53 -15.57
C ALA A 252 9.91 6.26 -15.88
N LYS A 253 10.25 6.16 -17.18
CA LYS A 253 11.63 6.01 -17.59
C LYS A 253 12.43 7.17 -17.01
N ARG A 254 13.54 6.83 -16.35
CA ARG A 254 14.45 7.85 -15.82
C ARG A 254 14.96 8.72 -16.97
N PRO A 255 14.82 10.05 -16.88
CA PRO A 255 15.41 10.97 -17.86
C PRO A 255 16.95 10.91 -17.85
N ASP A 256 17.58 11.45 -18.89
CA ASP A 256 19.02 11.63 -18.92
C ASP A 256 19.47 12.56 -17.78
N LEU A 257 20.72 12.35 -17.33
CA LEU A 257 21.28 13.16 -16.25
C LEU A 257 21.32 14.64 -16.64
N PRO A 258 20.92 15.54 -15.73
CA PRO A 258 21.07 16.95 -15.98
C PRO A 258 22.55 17.31 -16.09
N THR A 259 22.89 18.10 -17.13
CA THR A 259 24.23 18.63 -17.40
C THR A 259 24.24 20.13 -17.11
N GLY A 260 25.34 20.66 -16.60
CA GLY A 260 25.50 22.09 -16.32
C GLY A 260 26.10 22.35 -14.95
N GLU A 261 26.23 23.63 -14.61
CA GLU A 261 26.68 24.05 -13.29
C GLU A 261 25.57 23.78 -12.27
N GLY A 262 25.91 23.07 -11.17
CA GLY A 262 25.02 22.86 -10.06
C GLY A 262 24.88 24.10 -9.18
N ARG A 263 23.75 24.22 -8.50
CA ARG A 263 23.57 25.21 -7.41
C ARG A 263 23.69 24.54 -6.05
N GLY A 264 24.14 25.27 -5.03
CA GLY A 264 24.14 24.76 -3.67
C GLY A 264 22.73 24.54 -3.11
N THR A 265 22.59 23.58 -2.21
CA THR A 265 21.36 23.30 -1.45
C THR A 265 21.70 22.94 -0.02
N ASP A 266 20.82 23.35 0.92
CA ASP A 266 20.92 22.98 2.36
C ASP A 266 20.17 21.67 2.68
N VAL A 267 19.50 21.04 1.70
CA VAL A 267 18.76 19.80 1.91
C VAL A 267 19.72 18.61 1.83
N PRO A 268 19.96 17.88 2.92
CA PRO A 268 20.88 16.76 2.90
C PRO A 268 20.25 15.55 2.18
N ALA A 269 21.05 14.79 1.43
CA ALA A 269 20.60 13.56 0.73
C ALA A 269 19.96 12.55 1.70
N SER A 270 20.45 12.51 2.95
CA SER A 270 19.95 11.61 4.00
C SER A 270 18.48 11.84 4.36
N VAL A 271 17.92 13.02 4.10
CA VAL A 271 16.51 13.29 4.40
C VAL A 271 15.57 12.41 3.56
N LEU A 272 16.00 12.00 2.36
CA LEU A 272 15.23 11.05 1.53
C LEU A 272 15.23 9.62 2.09
N ALA A 273 16.03 9.31 3.10
CA ALA A 273 15.92 8.07 3.87
C ALA A 273 14.88 8.15 5.01
N ASP A 274 14.44 9.36 5.38
CA ASP A 274 13.44 9.57 6.42
C ASP A 274 12.02 9.26 5.89
N ASN A 275 11.35 8.31 6.51
CA ASN A 275 10.00 7.88 6.11
C ASN A 275 8.96 9.00 6.27
N ALA A 276 9.09 9.84 7.31
CA ALA A 276 8.16 10.94 7.54
C ALA A 276 8.32 12.04 6.47
N TYR A 277 9.55 12.35 6.07
CA TYR A 277 9.77 13.26 4.95
C TYR A 277 9.28 12.69 3.62
N ARG A 278 9.52 11.39 3.36
CA ARG A 278 8.99 10.72 2.16
C ARG A 278 7.47 10.71 2.12
N PHE A 279 6.82 10.61 3.28
CA PHE A 279 5.37 10.75 3.34
C PHE A 279 4.95 12.16 2.89
N LEU A 280 5.53 13.22 3.46
CA LEU A 280 5.23 14.59 3.02
C LEU A 280 5.47 14.77 1.52
N LEU A 281 6.59 14.27 0.99
CA LEU A 281 6.87 14.31 -0.45
C LEU A 281 5.80 13.61 -1.27
N SER A 282 5.27 12.48 -0.81
CA SER A 282 4.21 11.76 -1.54
C SER A 282 2.88 12.54 -1.62
N ILE A 283 2.69 13.54 -0.76
CA ILE A 283 1.55 14.45 -0.79
C ILE A 283 1.83 15.67 -1.69
N VAL A 284 3.00 16.31 -1.52
CA VAL A 284 3.33 17.55 -2.24
C VAL A 284 3.80 17.32 -3.66
N GLU A 285 4.38 16.16 -3.91
CA GLU A 285 4.91 15.73 -5.21
C GLU A 285 4.59 14.25 -5.44
N PRO A 286 3.32 13.90 -5.72
CA PRO A 286 2.91 12.53 -5.99
C PRO A 286 3.66 11.99 -7.23
N ASP A 287 3.92 10.67 -7.22
CA ASP A 287 4.63 9.95 -8.28
C ASP A 287 6.12 10.37 -8.45
N LEU A 288 6.74 10.89 -7.39
CA LEU A 288 8.17 11.11 -7.33
C LEU A 288 8.91 9.77 -7.27
N TYR A 289 9.86 9.58 -8.18
CA TYR A 289 10.81 8.46 -8.17
C TYR A 289 12.16 8.96 -7.64
N TRP A 290 12.92 8.06 -7.01
CA TRP A 290 14.28 8.37 -6.57
C TRP A 290 15.19 7.16 -6.66
N GLN A 291 16.48 7.42 -6.78
CA GLN A 291 17.53 6.42 -6.79
C GLN A 291 18.79 7.02 -6.13
N PHE A 292 19.41 6.24 -5.24
CA PHE A 292 20.74 6.54 -4.74
C PHE A 292 21.78 5.95 -5.67
N ASP A 293 22.79 6.73 -6.02
CA ASP A 293 24.02 6.22 -6.59
C ASP A 293 24.95 5.90 -5.42
N LEU A 294 25.51 4.71 -5.43
CA LEU A 294 26.37 4.20 -4.37
C LEU A 294 27.79 4.04 -4.89
N ASP A 295 28.81 4.27 -4.04
CA ASP A 295 30.19 3.90 -4.31
C ASP A 295 30.43 2.40 -4.05
N GLU A 296 31.69 1.97 -4.20
CA GLU A 296 32.10 0.58 -3.96
C GLU A 296 31.86 0.14 -2.50
N ASP A 297 31.86 1.08 -1.56
CA ASP A 297 31.57 0.86 -0.12
C ASP A 297 30.07 0.98 0.21
N THR A 298 29.18 1.05 -0.79
CA THR A 298 27.73 1.21 -0.65
C THR A 298 27.28 2.54 -0.02
N LYS A 299 28.13 3.58 -0.03
CA LYS A 299 27.77 4.91 0.47
C LYS A 299 27.12 5.71 -0.65
N PRO A 300 26.06 6.49 -0.35
CA PRO A 300 25.44 7.37 -1.32
C PRO A 300 26.42 8.45 -1.82
N THR A 301 26.68 8.46 -3.12
CA THR A 301 27.51 9.49 -3.81
C THR A 301 26.64 10.55 -4.48
N ALA A 302 25.42 10.20 -4.83
CA ALA A 302 24.40 11.10 -5.31
C ALA A 302 23.01 10.54 -5.04
N VAL A 303 22.02 11.40 -5.04
CA VAL A 303 20.62 11.01 -5.09
C VAL A 303 19.96 11.66 -6.30
N ARG A 304 19.25 10.87 -7.08
CA ARG A 304 18.47 11.35 -8.23
C ARG A 304 17.01 11.25 -7.91
N VAL A 305 16.27 12.28 -8.26
CA VAL A 305 14.81 12.31 -8.17
C VAL A 305 14.25 12.70 -9.53
N TRP A 306 13.15 12.08 -9.94
CA TRP A 306 12.48 12.44 -11.20
C TRP A 306 10.98 12.20 -11.10
N SER A 307 10.23 12.84 -11.97
CA SER A 307 8.78 12.73 -12.07
C SER A 307 8.32 12.36 -13.48
N PRO A 308 7.10 11.83 -13.66
CA PRO A 308 6.59 11.39 -14.97
C PRO A 308 6.59 12.48 -16.05
N ASP A 309 6.51 13.76 -15.67
CA ASP A 309 6.57 14.91 -16.59
C ASP A 309 7.98 15.21 -17.14
N GLY A 310 8.96 14.37 -16.77
CA GLY A 310 10.34 14.48 -17.25
C GLY A 310 11.23 15.44 -16.47
N ALA A 311 10.71 16.06 -15.39
CA ALA A 311 11.56 16.83 -14.50
C ALA A 311 12.50 15.91 -13.71
N ILE A 312 13.77 16.26 -13.60
CA ILE A 312 14.80 15.51 -12.90
C ILE A 312 15.70 16.44 -12.12
N ALA A 313 16.14 15.99 -10.94
CA ALA A 313 17.20 16.63 -10.18
C ALA A 313 18.21 15.57 -9.69
N SER A 314 19.49 15.96 -9.61
CA SER A 314 20.56 15.15 -9.06
C SER A 314 21.29 15.94 -7.98
N LEU A 315 21.19 15.50 -6.73
CA LEU A 315 21.96 16.04 -5.61
C LEU A 315 23.25 15.22 -5.47
N HIS A 316 24.39 15.90 -5.48
CA HIS A 316 25.71 15.33 -5.32
C HIS A 316 26.18 15.38 -3.86
N ALA A 317 27.19 14.55 -3.53
CA ALA A 317 27.74 14.47 -2.16
C ALA A 317 28.36 15.79 -1.67
N ASP A 318 28.77 16.68 -2.57
CA ASP A 318 29.30 18.01 -2.25
C ASP A 318 28.22 19.05 -1.91
N GLY A 319 26.95 18.67 -1.93
CA GLY A 319 25.82 19.56 -1.67
C GLY A 319 25.40 20.41 -2.87
N THR A 320 25.86 20.05 -4.08
CA THR A 320 25.39 20.70 -5.31
C THR A 320 24.24 19.92 -5.94
N VAL A 321 23.30 20.63 -6.55
CA VAL A 321 22.17 20.05 -7.27
C VAL A 321 22.12 20.54 -8.70
N ASN A 322 21.99 19.60 -9.63
CA ASN A 322 21.72 19.86 -11.04
C ASN A 322 20.28 19.50 -11.35
N GLU A 323 19.61 20.31 -12.16
CA GLU A 323 18.22 20.11 -12.53
C GLU A 323 18.04 20.22 -14.05
N ALA A 324 17.08 19.46 -14.57
CA ALA A 324 16.61 19.56 -15.95
C ALA A 324 15.11 19.24 -16.04
N GLY A 325 14.49 19.61 -17.17
CA GLY A 325 13.08 19.39 -17.44
C GLY A 325 12.26 20.66 -17.40
N SER A 326 10.93 20.51 -17.37
CA SER A 326 9.98 21.62 -17.53
C SER A 326 9.83 22.51 -16.30
N ARG A 327 10.30 22.05 -15.14
CA ARG A 327 10.17 22.73 -13.84
C ARG A 327 11.32 22.41 -12.90
N SER A 328 11.53 23.26 -11.91
CA SER A 328 12.48 23.01 -10.83
C SER A 328 11.88 22.01 -9.84
N LEU A 329 12.29 20.75 -9.93
CA LEU A 329 11.84 19.68 -9.07
C LEU A 329 12.45 19.82 -7.66
N TRP A 330 13.76 20.16 -7.59
CA TRP A 330 14.45 20.27 -6.31
C TRP A 330 13.93 21.43 -5.45
N SER A 331 13.49 22.52 -6.06
CA SER A 331 12.87 23.62 -5.31
C SER A 331 11.59 23.19 -4.59
N ARG A 332 10.87 22.20 -5.12
CA ARG A 332 9.70 21.60 -4.44
C ARG A 332 10.12 20.77 -3.22
N LEU A 333 11.24 20.06 -3.32
CA LEU A 333 11.81 19.31 -2.21
C LEU A 333 12.36 20.24 -1.12
N GLU A 334 13.01 21.35 -1.50
CA GLU A 334 13.48 22.37 -0.57
C GLU A 334 12.31 23.00 0.22
N GLU A 335 11.23 23.34 -0.45
CA GLU A 335 10.04 23.89 0.20
C GLU A 335 9.40 22.85 1.15
N ALA A 336 9.29 21.60 0.73
CA ALA A 336 8.82 20.52 1.60
C ALA A 336 9.74 20.32 2.80
N HIS A 337 11.07 20.41 2.61
CA HIS A 337 12.04 20.28 3.69
C HIS A 337 11.95 21.44 4.69
N ARG A 338 11.74 22.67 4.21
CA ARG A 338 11.52 23.83 5.07
C ARG A 338 10.29 23.62 5.96
N ILE A 339 9.15 23.23 5.38
CA ILE A 339 7.93 22.94 6.15
C ILE A 339 8.17 21.81 7.15
N PHE A 340 8.85 20.73 6.72
CA PHE A 340 9.16 19.57 7.53
C PHE A 340 9.99 19.93 8.77
N THR A 341 10.99 20.80 8.60
CA THR A 341 11.86 21.25 9.70
C THR A 341 11.18 22.27 10.61
N GLU A 342 10.42 23.22 10.05
CA GLU A 342 9.66 24.24 10.81
C GLU A 342 8.60 23.63 11.72
N HIS A 343 8.06 22.44 11.35
CA HIS A 343 7.05 21.71 12.12
C HIS A 343 7.62 20.54 12.93
N ASP A 344 8.91 20.53 13.19
CA ASP A 344 9.59 19.52 14.01
C ASP A 344 9.43 18.10 13.46
N ARG A 345 9.71 17.93 12.15
CA ARG A 345 9.76 16.64 11.43
C ARG A 345 8.51 15.78 11.67
N PRO A 346 7.31 16.24 11.30
CA PRO A 346 6.06 15.60 11.66
C PRO A 346 5.92 14.21 11.02
N GLY A 347 5.57 13.21 11.84
CA GLY A 347 5.16 11.89 11.37
C GLY A 347 3.76 11.94 10.72
N PRO A 348 3.41 10.89 9.95
CA PRO A 348 2.09 10.81 9.26
C PRO A 348 0.90 11.03 10.19
N GLU A 349 0.97 10.59 11.45
CA GLU A 349 -0.10 10.70 12.45
C GLU A 349 -0.50 12.14 12.80
N ARG A 350 0.35 13.11 12.51
CA ARG A 350 0.02 14.54 12.65
C ARG A 350 -0.82 15.10 11.51
N TYR A 351 -0.93 14.35 10.41
CA TYR A 351 -1.70 14.77 9.25
C TYR A 351 -3.13 14.22 9.29
N GLY A 352 -4.02 14.94 8.64
CA GLY A 352 -5.37 14.51 8.39
C GLY A 352 -5.80 14.82 6.96
N VAL A 353 -6.94 14.31 6.57
CA VAL A 353 -7.55 14.56 5.27
C VAL A 353 -8.99 14.99 5.46
N THR A 354 -9.40 15.99 4.70
CA THR A 354 -10.80 16.40 4.54
C THR A 354 -11.21 16.24 3.08
N ILE A 355 -12.36 15.63 2.89
CA ILE A 355 -13.00 15.43 1.59
C ILE A 355 -14.34 16.17 1.65
N ASP A 356 -14.53 17.13 0.76
CA ASP A 356 -15.77 17.88 0.61
C ASP A 356 -16.11 18.00 -0.87
N ASN A 357 -17.00 17.12 -1.32
CA ASN A 357 -17.32 16.94 -2.73
C ASN A 357 -16.06 16.63 -3.55
N ASP A 358 -15.74 17.44 -4.55
CA ASP A 358 -14.58 17.24 -5.43
C ASP A 358 -13.28 17.81 -4.84
N VAL A 359 -13.34 18.47 -3.68
CA VAL A 359 -12.16 19.04 -3.03
C VAL A 359 -11.65 18.09 -1.96
N GLN A 360 -10.41 17.67 -2.13
CA GLN A 360 -9.72 16.81 -1.16
C GLN A 360 -8.44 17.49 -0.72
N ARG A 361 -8.25 17.59 0.58
CA ARG A 361 -7.13 18.32 1.15
C ARG A 361 -6.49 17.55 2.30
N VAL A 362 -5.19 17.34 2.22
CA VAL A 362 -4.37 16.90 3.36
C VAL A 362 -3.89 18.13 4.11
N TRP A 363 -3.87 18.06 5.41
CA TRP A 363 -3.44 19.15 6.29
C TRP A 363 -2.58 18.61 7.44
N LEU A 364 -1.70 19.47 7.97
CA LEU A 364 -0.84 19.20 9.11
C LEU A 364 -1.40 19.88 10.36
N ASP A 365 -1.49 19.16 11.48
CA ASP A 365 -1.97 19.59 12.80
C ASP A 365 -3.42 20.09 12.88
N GLY A 366 -4.08 20.31 11.76
CA GLY A 366 -5.49 20.71 11.71
C GLY A 366 -5.88 21.45 10.43
N PRO A 367 -7.18 21.49 10.10
CA PRO A 367 -7.69 22.27 8.98
C PRO A 367 -7.29 23.75 9.09
N GLY A 368 -6.86 24.36 7.99
CA GLY A 368 -6.40 25.76 7.96
C GLY A 368 -4.95 25.99 8.39
N ARG A 369 -4.20 24.93 8.70
CA ARG A 369 -2.75 24.90 8.88
C ARG A 369 -2.07 24.63 7.52
N PRO A 370 -0.75 24.43 7.43
CA PRO A 370 -0.18 23.98 6.16
C PRO A 370 -1.00 22.84 5.57
N SER A 371 -1.45 23.01 4.34
CA SER A 371 -2.34 22.06 3.70
C SER A 371 -2.10 21.99 2.19
N TRP A 372 -2.45 20.86 1.60
CA TRP A 372 -2.20 20.53 0.20
C TRP A 372 -3.45 19.92 -0.43
N ASP A 373 -3.84 20.46 -1.57
CA ASP A 373 -4.92 19.90 -2.35
C ASP A 373 -4.42 18.63 -3.05
N LEU A 374 -5.18 17.54 -2.91
CA LEU A 374 -4.89 16.30 -3.63
C LEU A 374 -5.33 16.43 -5.09
N ARG A 375 -4.54 15.91 -5.99
CA ARG A 375 -4.91 15.84 -7.42
C ARG A 375 -5.92 14.71 -7.61
N THR A 376 -7.09 15.05 -8.06
CA THR A 376 -8.20 14.12 -8.38
C THR A 376 -8.12 13.65 -9.84
#